data_6f467f8b7f4f543976d64e252b58b207
#
_entry.id   6f467f8b7f4f543976d64e252b58b207
#
_cell.length_a   1.000
_cell.length_b   1.000
_cell.length_c   1.000
_cell.angle_alpha   90.00
_cell.angle_beta   90.00
_cell.angle_gamma   90.00
#
_symmetry.space_group_name_H-M   'P 1'
#
loop_
_entity.id
_entity.type
_entity.pdbx_description
1 polymer ?
#
loop_
_entity_poly.entity_id
_entity_poly.type
_entity_poly.pdbx_seq_one_letter_code
_entity_poly.pdbx_strand_id
1 'polypeptide(L)'
;MEKIDENSSQSPLQLSKALEGITQFPLMQALAGRRSRRFCLGAEIPEGPLAFKSNQKPFPLTELEQILVLTSMAGSTGWHYTISYNKSTHSQLPSYSAGPAGRTFPSAAGFHISDLFFTDDNGTYYFSTRDFHPPSENYRGKQEQLENHLAEHRKRIRKLSDKRLYIPRETPYMDPHNTWIANHEGSTLVLPVADLAQHMLGAIWYYALDGRVIYDDIAKKPIPGVEKFPNIIANPNDVVPLSFLEMMAVAECSAEISMSCYAGALMLQAMGLGSWTFDGMDWMVVLGASGDTKIPGFGFRFDTSERWTVPNITGLPGVFEAYCPPHYRNMSEAVEALAKRKYGPGGVYNEGTPGAWKESGSVRKSAHQASQDFKECVAVQAQYIYDTYGKFPATVPSIFAFMYLQAHHLDLSFYDHYFKSGAYLSTHAEHIRNWH
;
A
#
# COMPACT_ATOMS: atom_id res chain seq x y z
N MET A 1 -11.27 32.35 18.53
CA MET A 1 -10.63 31.00 18.50
C MET A 1 -11.19 30.24 19.69
N GLU A 2 -12.09 29.30 19.44
CA GLU A 2 -12.67 28.45 20.48
C GLU A 2 -11.59 27.52 21.04
N LYS A 3 -11.60 27.33 22.35
CA LYS A 3 -10.69 26.38 23.02
C LYS A 3 -11.13 24.96 22.66
N ILE A 4 -10.19 24.14 22.20
CA ILE A 4 -10.41 22.71 21.97
C ILE A 4 -10.62 22.04 23.33
N ASP A 5 -11.78 21.42 23.53
CA ASP A 5 -12.12 20.69 24.74
C ASP A 5 -11.60 19.24 24.60
N GLU A 6 -10.55 18.88 25.32
CA GLU A 6 -9.86 17.59 25.25
C GLU A 6 -10.76 16.40 25.69
N ASN A 7 -11.97 16.64 26.20
CA ASN A 7 -12.88 15.61 26.74
C ASN A 7 -14.25 15.51 26.04
N SER A 8 -14.45 16.14 24.89
CA SER A 8 -15.75 16.06 24.22
C SER A 8 -15.92 14.74 23.48
N SER A 9 -16.70 13.82 24.04
CA SER A 9 -17.26 12.73 23.25
C SER A 9 -18.16 13.33 22.15
N GLN A 10 -17.81 13.12 20.89
CA GLN A 10 -18.59 13.58 19.74
C GLN A 10 -20.05 13.18 19.87
N SER A 11 -20.97 14.12 19.71
CA SER A 11 -22.38 13.75 19.65
C SER A 11 -22.67 13.00 18.35
N PRO A 12 -23.58 12.02 18.34
CA PRO A 12 -23.98 11.30 17.11
C PRO A 12 -24.42 12.25 15.98
N LEU A 13 -24.93 13.43 16.34
CA LEU A 13 -25.39 14.45 15.39
C LEU A 13 -24.21 15.19 14.71
N GLN A 14 -23.10 15.44 15.41
CA GLN A 14 -21.90 16.07 14.83
C GLN A 14 -21.20 15.10 13.89
N LEU A 15 -21.11 13.82 14.29
CA LEU A 15 -20.56 12.76 13.46
C LEU A 15 -21.31 12.62 12.14
N SER A 16 -22.66 12.67 12.19
CA SER A 16 -23.51 12.62 11.00
C SER A 16 -23.25 13.80 10.05
N LYS A 17 -23.06 15.01 10.54
CA LYS A 17 -22.76 16.19 9.71
C LYS A 17 -21.39 16.13 9.07
N ALA A 18 -20.37 15.65 9.77
CA ALA A 18 -19.03 15.49 9.24
C ALA A 18 -19.01 14.48 8.08
N LEU A 19 -19.65 13.33 8.25
CA LEU A 19 -19.78 12.31 7.21
C LEU A 19 -20.62 12.79 6.01
N GLU A 20 -21.70 13.52 6.25
CA GLU A 20 -22.48 14.14 5.18
C GLU A 20 -21.63 15.14 4.37
N GLY A 21 -20.82 15.96 5.04
CA GLY A 21 -19.91 16.90 4.41
C GLY A 21 -18.91 16.22 3.47
N ILE A 22 -18.38 15.06 3.85
CA ILE A 22 -17.48 14.27 2.99
C ILE A 22 -18.23 13.72 1.77
N THR A 23 -19.42 13.15 1.97
CA THR A 23 -20.17 12.51 0.87
C THR A 23 -20.67 13.52 -0.16
N GLN A 24 -20.81 14.78 0.21
CA GLN A 24 -21.25 15.89 -0.66
C GLN A 24 -20.09 16.74 -1.19
N PHE A 25 -18.85 16.51 -0.76
CA PHE A 25 -17.72 17.35 -1.16
C PHE A 25 -17.45 17.24 -2.66
N PRO A 26 -17.42 18.37 -3.41
CA PRO A 26 -17.27 18.33 -4.86
C PRO A 26 -15.90 17.81 -5.29
N LEU A 27 -15.87 16.78 -6.15
CA LEU A 27 -14.63 16.20 -6.65
C LEU A 27 -13.69 17.23 -7.28
N MET A 28 -14.22 18.16 -8.08
CA MET A 28 -13.41 19.23 -8.68
C MET A 28 -12.77 20.15 -7.64
N GLN A 29 -13.44 20.39 -6.51
CA GLN A 29 -12.85 21.16 -5.41
C GLN A 29 -11.73 20.39 -4.72
N ALA A 30 -11.87 19.06 -4.56
CA ALA A 30 -10.80 18.20 -4.04
C ALA A 30 -9.56 18.26 -4.94
N LEU A 31 -9.75 18.11 -6.26
CA LEU A 31 -8.65 18.09 -7.25
C LEU A 31 -7.99 19.47 -7.37
N ALA A 32 -8.77 20.53 -7.64
CA ALA A 32 -8.26 21.86 -7.88
C ALA A 32 -7.74 22.55 -6.61
N GLY A 33 -8.31 22.21 -5.45
CA GLY A 33 -7.93 22.74 -4.13
C GLY A 33 -6.76 22.01 -3.46
N ARG A 34 -6.31 20.86 -4.03
CA ARG A 34 -5.23 20.06 -3.45
C ARG A 34 -3.91 20.85 -3.39
N ARG A 35 -3.38 20.96 -2.18
CA ARG A 35 -2.07 21.55 -1.89
C ARG A 35 -1.40 20.76 -0.77
N SER A 36 -0.09 20.76 -0.75
CA SER A 36 0.68 20.36 0.43
C SER A 36 0.58 21.45 1.49
N ARG A 37 -0.05 21.13 2.61
CA ARG A 37 -0.17 22.02 3.77
C ARG A 37 0.48 21.34 4.94
N ARG A 38 1.70 21.82 5.29
CA ARG A 38 2.58 21.10 6.21
C ARG A 38 2.53 21.62 7.64
N PHE A 39 2.17 22.88 7.86
CA PHE A 39 2.26 23.50 9.19
C PHE A 39 1.05 23.04 10.04
N CYS A 40 1.33 22.19 11.02
CA CYS A 40 0.33 21.60 11.91
C CYS A 40 0.29 22.30 13.27
N LEU A 41 -0.74 21.99 14.05
CA LEU A 41 -0.83 22.37 15.45
C LEU A 41 0.41 21.85 16.22
N GLY A 42 1.02 22.71 17.02
CA GLY A 42 2.22 22.41 17.79
C GLY A 42 3.55 22.51 17.02
N ALA A 43 3.53 22.76 15.71
CA ALA A 43 4.74 22.86 14.90
C ALA A 43 5.50 24.18 15.13
N GLU A 44 6.80 24.17 14.82
CA GLU A 44 7.68 25.34 14.90
C GLU A 44 8.62 25.38 13.68
N ILE A 45 8.71 26.56 13.05
CA ILE A 45 9.78 26.91 12.12
C ILE A 45 10.68 27.88 12.87
N PRO A 46 11.91 27.48 13.29
CA PRO A 46 12.67 28.25 14.27
C PRO A 46 13.26 29.54 13.72
N GLU A 47 13.54 29.61 12.41
CA GLU A 47 14.22 30.74 11.80
C GLU A 47 13.81 30.97 10.34
N GLY A 48 14.26 32.08 9.77
CA GLY A 48 14.00 32.45 8.38
C GLY A 48 12.73 33.28 8.18
N PRO A 49 12.38 33.62 6.94
CA PRO A 49 11.27 34.54 6.62
C PRO A 49 9.90 33.96 6.95
N LEU A 50 9.79 32.66 7.20
CA LEU A 50 8.56 31.98 7.61
C LEU A 50 8.65 31.46 9.05
N ALA A 51 9.58 32.02 9.86
CA ALA A 51 9.74 31.65 11.27
C ALA A 51 8.40 31.83 12.03
N PHE A 52 7.91 30.76 12.64
CA PHE A 52 6.64 30.75 13.32
C PHE A 52 6.58 29.61 14.33
N LYS A 53 6.00 29.86 15.47
CA LYS A 53 5.72 28.86 16.50
C LYS A 53 4.23 28.78 16.72
N SER A 54 3.66 27.60 16.60
CA SER A 54 2.28 27.35 16.94
C SER A 54 2.00 27.69 18.41
N ASN A 55 0.91 28.40 18.66
CA ASN A 55 0.42 28.68 20.02
C ASN A 55 -0.49 27.54 20.54
N GLN A 56 -0.69 26.52 19.74
CA GLN A 56 -1.52 25.36 20.06
C GLN A 56 -0.64 24.17 20.42
N LYS A 57 -1.20 23.22 21.17
CA LYS A 57 -0.55 21.92 21.36
C LYS A 57 -0.76 21.02 20.15
N PRO A 58 0.10 20.02 19.89
CA PRO A 58 -0.18 18.95 18.97
C PRO A 58 -1.54 18.33 19.26
N PHE A 59 -2.31 18.05 18.22
CA PHE A 59 -3.65 17.49 18.35
C PHE A 59 -3.79 16.29 17.40
N PRO A 60 -3.87 15.06 17.94
CA PRO A 60 -3.92 13.84 17.14
C PRO A 60 -5.24 13.70 16.39
N LEU A 61 -5.22 12.96 15.27
CA LEU A 61 -6.43 12.57 14.56
C LEU A 61 -7.29 11.66 15.44
N THR A 62 -8.60 11.81 15.36
CA THR A 62 -9.55 10.86 15.93
C THR A 62 -9.53 9.52 15.19
N GLU A 63 -10.05 8.48 15.81
CA GLU A 63 -10.17 7.15 15.19
C GLU A 63 -10.99 7.21 13.88
N LEU A 64 -12.06 8.03 13.85
CA LEU A 64 -12.86 8.19 12.62
C LEU A 64 -12.07 8.86 11.52
N GLU A 65 -11.33 9.90 11.81
CA GLU A 65 -10.47 10.57 10.83
C GLU A 65 -9.42 9.63 10.28
N GLN A 66 -8.76 8.87 11.15
CA GLN A 66 -7.77 7.87 10.73
C GLN A 66 -8.38 6.80 9.82
N ILE A 67 -9.50 6.20 10.20
CA ILE A 67 -10.09 5.12 9.39
C ILE A 67 -10.59 5.62 8.03
N LEU A 68 -11.07 6.85 7.92
CA LEU A 68 -11.42 7.48 6.65
C LEU A 68 -10.21 7.63 5.72
N VAL A 69 -9.09 8.11 6.26
CA VAL A 69 -7.83 8.23 5.50
C VAL A 69 -7.33 6.85 5.06
N LEU A 70 -7.23 5.89 5.99
CA LEU A 70 -6.74 4.54 5.72
C LEU A 70 -7.63 3.81 4.70
N THR A 71 -8.96 3.93 4.84
CA THR A 71 -9.91 3.34 3.89
C THR A 71 -9.79 4.00 2.51
N SER A 72 -9.54 5.30 2.44
CA SER A 72 -9.32 5.99 1.16
C SER A 72 -8.01 5.57 0.50
N MET A 73 -6.97 5.26 1.30
CA MET A 73 -5.66 4.83 0.81
C MET A 73 -5.60 3.38 0.37
N ALA A 74 -6.34 2.47 1.02
CA ALA A 74 -6.23 1.03 0.75
C ALA A 74 -7.53 0.25 0.98
N GLY A 75 -8.67 0.92 1.01
CA GLY A 75 -9.96 0.26 1.22
C GLY A 75 -10.40 -0.60 0.06
N SER A 76 -11.23 -1.60 0.35
CA SER A 76 -11.92 -2.40 -0.65
C SER A 76 -13.15 -1.65 -1.17
N THR A 77 -13.34 -1.58 -2.48
CA THR A 77 -14.53 -0.97 -3.11
C THR A 77 -15.59 -1.98 -3.52
N GLY A 78 -15.34 -3.26 -3.29
CA GLY A 78 -16.21 -4.34 -3.70
C GLY A 78 -15.59 -5.24 -4.76
N TRP A 79 -16.41 -6.07 -5.40
CA TRP A 79 -15.98 -6.90 -6.52
C TRP A 79 -15.93 -6.10 -7.81
N HIS A 80 -14.84 -6.23 -8.57
CA HIS A 80 -14.75 -5.66 -9.91
C HIS A 80 -15.68 -6.35 -10.88
N TYR A 81 -16.25 -5.59 -11.81
CA TYR A 81 -17.02 -6.09 -12.94
C TYR A 81 -16.09 -6.55 -14.07
N THR A 82 -15.14 -7.40 -13.74
CA THR A 82 -14.14 -7.90 -14.70
C THR A 82 -14.80 -8.81 -15.73
N ILE A 83 -14.33 -8.69 -16.98
CA ILE A 83 -14.72 -9.58 -18.07
C ILE A 83 -13.59 -10.60 -18.20
N SER A 84 -13.89 -11.83 -17.77
CA SER A 84 -13.03 -12.97 -18.02
C SER A 84 -13.19 -13.37 -19.48
N TYR A 85 -12.20 -13.07 -20.31
CA TYR A 85 -12.22 -13.44 -21.71
C TYR A 85 -11.28 -14.63 -21.93
N ASN A 86 -11.84 -15.74 -22.41
CA ASN A 86 -11.08 -16.91 -22.84
C ASN A 86 -11.36 -17.12 -24.34
N LYS A 87 -10.39 -16.80 -25.17
CA LYS A 87 -10.46 -17.11 -26.59
C LYS A 87 -10.01 -18.54 -26.79
N SER A 88 -10.98 -19.47 -26.79
CA SER A 88 -10.85 -20.90 -27.13
C SER A 88 -9.45 -21.52 -27.17
N THR A 89 -9.32 -22.62 -26.54
CA THR A 89 -8.36 -23.75 -26.69
C THR A 89 -6.86 -23.47 -26.86
N HIS A 90 -6.39 -22.32 -27.31
CA HIS A 90 -4.98 -22.05 -27.52
C HIS A 90 -4.47 -20.71 -26.97
N SER A 91 -5.32 -19.81 -26.56
CA SER A 91 -4.92 -18.65 -25.80
C SER A 91 -5.84 -18.56 -24.60
N GLN A 92 -5.43 -19.19 -23.57
CA GLN A 92 -5.89 -18.87 -22.26
C GLN A 92 -5.41 -17.47 -21.97
N LEU A 93 -6.18 -16.47 -22.42
CA LEU A 93 -5.96 -15.15 -21.88
C LEU A 93 -6.16 -15.30 -20.39
N PRO A 94 -5.08 -15.13 -19.62
CA PRO A 94 -5.19 -15.26 -18.20
C PRO A 94 -6.10 -14.13 -17.74
N SER A 95 -7.32 -14.46 -17.55
CA SER A 95 -8.20 -13.53 -16.88
C SER A 95 -7.77 -13.34 -15.44
N TYR A 96 -6.66 -13.83 -15.23
CA TYR A 96 -5.97 -13.48 -14.38
C TYR A 96 -5.22 -13.71 -13.23
N SER A 97 -4.16 -13.26 -13.27
CA SER A 97 -3.31 -12.70 -12.21
C SER A 97 -4.00 -11.59 -11.40
N ALA A 98 -4.90 -10.82 -11.99
CA ALA A 98 -5.56 -9.70 -11.36
C ALA A 98 -6.58 -10.11 -10.28
N GLY A 99 -6.52 -9.46 -9.14
CA GLY A 99 -7.53 -9.60 -8.11
C GLY A 99 -8.88 -9.06 -8.59
N PRO A 100 -9.99 -9.83 -8.51
CA PRO A 100 -11.30 -9.31 -8.86
C PRO A 100 -11.89 -8.38 -7.79
N ALA A 101 -11.19 -8.16 -6.68
CA ALA A 101 -11.57 -7.20 -5.65
C ALA A 101 -11.06 -5.81 -5.98
N GLY A 102 -11.95 -4.81 -5.96
CA GLY A 102 -11.61 -3.41 -6.16
C GLY A 102 -10.95 -2.80 -4.94
N ARG A 103 -10.11 -1.80 -5.20
CA ARG A 103 -9.53 -0.93 -4.20
C ARG A 103 -9.86 0.53 -4.51
N THR A 104 -9.72 1.40 -3.53
CA THR A 104 -9.91 2.85 -3.68
C THR A 104 -8.86 3.48 -4.61
N PHE A 105 -7.80 2.78 -4.93
CA PHE A 105 -6.78 3.13 -5.90
C PHE A 105 -6.64 2.02 -6.96
N PRO A 106 -6.29 2.33 -8.20
CA PRO A 106 -5.99 1.31 -9.18
C PRO A 106 -4.60 0.70 -8.92
N SER A 107 -4.49 -0.62 -9.09
CA SER A 107 -3.21 -1.33 -9.09
C SER A 107 -2.84 -1.69 -10.51
N ALA A 108 -1.60 -1.47 -10.90
CA ALA A 108 -1.09 -1.93 -12.18
C ALA A 108 -1.21 -3.45 -12.25
N ALA A 109 -1.68 -3.95 -13.39
CA ALA A 109 -2.02 -5.36 -13.60
C ALA A 109 -3.01 -5.98 -12.55
N GLY A 110 -3.58 -5.18 -11.66
CA GLY A 110 -4.55 -5.62 -10.66
C GLY A 110 -4.01 -6.56 -9.58
N PHE A 111 -2.73 -6.54 -9.31
CA PHE A 111 -2.11 -7.45 -8.33
C PHE A 111 -2.45 -7.14 -6.89
N HIS A 112 -2.63 -5.87 -6.54
CA HIS A 112 -2.91 -5.41 -5.15
C HIS A 112 -1.98 -6.05 -4.12
N ILE A 113 -0.71 -5.65 -4.19
CA ILE A 113 0.38 -6.25 -3.41
C ILE A 113 0.79 -5.42 -2.20
N SER A 114 0.18 -4.25 -2.00
CA SER A 114 0.50 -3.36 -0.89
C SER A 114 -0.54 -3.38 0.22
N ASP A 115 -0.04 -3.17 1.43
CA ASP A 115 -0.81 -2.84 2.63
C ASP A 115 -0.25 -1.57 3.27
N LEU A 116 -0.92 -1.03 4.30
CA LEU A 116 -0.46 0.17 4.99
C LEU A 116 0.16 -0.14 6.34
N PHE A 117 1.28 0.51 6.63
CA PHE A 117 1.80 0.68 7.97
C PHE A 117 1.62 2.13 8.38
N PHE A 118 1.28 2.40 9.62
CA PHE A 118 1.13 3.77 10.09
C PHE A 118 1.52 3.93 11.55
N THR A 119 1.78 5.17 11.93
CA THR A 119 2.11 5.54 13.31
C THR A 119 1.46 6.85 13.69
N ASP A 120 1.06 6.94 14.96
CA ASP A 120 0.56 8.14 15.62
C ASP A 120 1.12 8.23 17.05
N ASP A 121 0.59 9.13 17.89
CA ASP A 121 1.06 9.29 19.28
C ASP A 121 0.77 8.08 20.17
N ASN A 122 -0.19 7.23 19.76
CA ASN A 122 -0.62 6.06 20.52
C ASN A 122 0.06 4.75 20.10
N GLY A 123 0.87 4.79 19.02
CA GLY A 123 1.58 3.58 18.61
C GLY A 123 1.94 3.45 17.14
N THR A 124 2.27 2.22 16.79
CA THR A 124 2.48 1.77 15.40
C THR A 124 1.49 0.68 15.06
N TYR A 125 1.04 0.65 13.81
CA TYR A 125 -0.07 -0.18 13.37
C TYR A 125 0.15 -0.74 11.98
N TYR A 126 -0.56 -1.82 11.68
CA TYR A 126 -0.69 -2.44 10.38
C TYR A 126 -2.15 -2.46 9.96
N PHE A 127 -2.44 -2.03 8.75
CA PHE A 127 -3.77 -2.09 8.14
C PHE A 127 -3.73 -3.02 6.94
N SER A 128 -4.34 -4.22 7.12
CA SER A 128 -4.28 -5.32 6.16
C SER A 128 -5.52 -5.38 5.29
N THR A 129 -5.37 -5.05 4.01
CA THR A 129 -6.45 -5.12 3.02
C THR A 129 -6.13 -5.98 1.80
N ARG A 130 -4.89 -6.40 1.66
CA ARG A 130 -4.40 -7.21 0.53
C ARG A 130 -5.20 -8.50 0.33
N ASP A 131 -5.61 -9.16 1.43
CA ASP A 131 -6.43 -10.36 1.44
C ASP A 131 -7.88 -10.10 1.89
N PHE A 132 -8.29 -8.84 1.92
CA PHE A 132 -9.63 -8.49 2.35
C PHE A 132 -10.65 -8.81 1.26
N HIS A 133 -11.57 -9.72 1.58
CA HIS A 133 -12.70 -9.99 0.71
C HIS A 133 -13.69 -8.84 0.78
N PRO A 134 -14.16 -8.35 -0.37
CA PRO A 134 -15.16 -7.30 -0.39
C PRO A 134 -16.39 -7.67 0.42
N PRO A 135 -17.00 -6.72 1.13
CA PRO A 135 -18.31 -6.94 1.73
C PRO A 135 -19.33 -7.31 0.65
N SER A 136 -20.38 -8.03 1.05
CA SER A 136 -21.43 -8.50 0.13
C SER A 136 -22.17 -7.34 -0.55
N GLU A 137 -22.20 -6.18 0.06
CA GLU A 137 -22.84 -4.97 -0.44
C GLU A 137 -21.80 -3.91 -0.85
N ASN A 138 -21.90 -3.47 -2.09
CA ASN A 138 -21.09 -2.35 -2.58
C ASN A 138 -21.61 -1.04 -2.00
N TYR A 139 -20.70 -0.12 -1.62
CA TYR A 139 -21.05 1.23 -1.24
C TYR A 139 -21.76 1.96 -2.40
N ARG A 140 -22.94 2.51 -2.15
CA ARG A 140 -23.79 3.21 -3.14
C ARG A 140 -24.15 4.64 -2.72
N GLY A 141 -23.33 5.24 -1.84
CA GLY A 141 -23.51 6.62 -1.41
C GLY A 141 -24.48 6.82 -0.22
N LYS A 142 -24.97 5.76 0.41
CA LYS A 142 -25.80 5.88 1.62
C LYS A 142 -24.92 5.96 2.86
N GLN A 143 -25.26 6.81 3.81
CA GLN A 143 -24.49 7.01 5.05
C GLN A 143 -24.34 5.72 5.86
N GLU A 144 -25.43 4.96 6.07
CA GLU A 144 -25.37 3.67 6.79
C GLU A 144 -24.39 2.67 6.14
N GLN A 145 -24.34 2.66 4.80
CA GLN A 145 -23.36 1.84 4.08
C GLN A 145 -21.93 2.31 4.29
N LEU A 146 -21.71 3.63 4.40
CA LEU A 146 -20.40 4.18 4.73
C LEU A 146 -19.95 3.77 6.12
N GLU A 147 -20.81 3.89 7.11
CA GLU A 147 -20.53 3.50 8.49
C GLU A 147 -20.19 2.01 8.61
N ASN A 148 -20.99 1.14 7.97
CA ASN A 148 -20.72 -0.29 7.88
C ASN A 148 -19.39 -0.58 7.16
N HIS A 149 -19.12 0.12 6.07
CA HIS A 149 -17.88 0.00 5.30
C HIS A 149 -16.66 0.35 6.15
N LEU A 150 -16.71 1.47 6.88
CA LEU A 150 -15.64 1.87 7.79
C LEU A 150 -15.47 0.89 8.96
N ALA A 151 -16.57 0.37 9.51
CA ALA A 151 -16.53 -0.62 10.59
C ALA A 151 -15.84 -1.93 10.16
N GLU A 152 -16.10 -2.41 8.93
CA GLU A 152 -15.41 -3.59 8.39
C GLU A 152 -13.92 -3.35 8.16
N HIS A 153 -13.54 -2.16 7.71
CA HIS A 153 -12.15 -1.79 7.54
C HIS A 153 -11.41 -1.61 8.88
N ARG A 154 -12.09 -1.05 9.89
CA ARG A 154 -11.53 -0.92 11.26
C ARG A 154 -11.06 -2.25 11.83
N LYS A 155 -11.75 -3.36 11.56
CA LYS A 155 -11.37 -4.72 11.98
C LYS A 155 -10.04 -5.19 11.36
N ARG A 156 -9.53 -4.49 10.36
CA ARG A 156 -8.27 -4.81 9.67
C ARG A 156 -7.05 -4.11 10.25
N ILE A 157 -7.26 -3.24 11.25
CA ILE A 157 -6.17 -2.58 11.96
C ILE A 157 -5.65 -3.52 13.05
N ARG A 158 -4.35 -3.75 13.03
CA ARG A 158 -3.62 -4.48 14.07
C ARG A 158 -2.58 -3.55 14.69
N LYS A 159 -2.64 -3.35 15.99
CA LYS A 159 -1.61 -2.60 16.72
C LYS A 159 -0.35 -3.46 16.85
N LEU A 160 0.80 -2.87 16.53
CA LEU A 160 2.11 -3.52 16.56
C LEU A 160 2.92 -3.09 17.78
N SER A 161 2.80 -1.81 18.20
CA SER A 161 3.51 -1.24 19.34
C SER A 161 2.70 -0.10 19.96
N ASP A 162 2.93 0.18 21.25
CA ASP A 162 2.33 1.31 21.98
C ASP A 162 3.15 2.61 21.86
N LYS A 163 4.16 2.63 21.00
CA LYS A 163 5.02 3.79 20.83
C LYS A 163 4.96 4.29 19.40
N ARG A 164 4.93 5.62 19.23
CA ARG A 164 5.18 6.26 17.94
C ARG A 164 6.50 5.76 17.36
N LEU A 165 6.53 5.56 16.05
CA LEU A 165 7.74 5.22 15.31
C LEU A 165 8.82 6.29 15.54
N TYR A 166 9.99 5.87 15.99
CA TYR A 166 11.12 6.76 16.15
C TYR A 166 12.06 6.70 14.93
N ILE A 167 12.27 7.85 14.30
CA ILE A 167 13.27 8.04 13.24
C ILE A 167 14.07 9.30 13.59
N PRO A 168 15.42 9.25 13.59
CA PRO A 168 16.25 10.41 13.83
C PRO A 168 15.98 11.53 12.82
N ARG A 169 15.88 12.77 13.32
CA ARG A 169 15.60 13.96 12.50
C ARG A 169 16.89 14.56 11.95
N GLU A 170 17.72 13.76 11.31
CA GLU A 170 19.01 14.13 10.76
C GLU A 170 19.41 13.25 9.58
N THR A 171 20.31 13.72 8.74
CA THR A 171 20.93 12.94 7.68
C THR A 171 21.77 11.79 8.28
N PRO A 172 21.72 10.56 7.76
CA PRO A 172 21.07 10.16 6.50
C PRO A 172 19.60 9.71 6.62
N TYR A 173 19.01 9.71 7.81
CA TYR A 173 17.70 9.13 8.10
C TYR A 173 16.54 9.96 7.55
N MET A 174 16.73 11.26 7.49
CA MET A 174 15.73 12.23 7.06
C MET A 174 16.36 13.39 6.32
N ASP A 175 15.78 13.77 5.19
CA ASP A 175 16.24 14.93 4.43
C ASP A 175 16.08 16.23 5.23
N PRO A 176 17.06 17.16 5.17
CA PRO A 176 17.07 18.38 6.00
C PRO A 176 15.79 19.20 5.93
N HIS A 177 15.14 19.29 4.74
CA HIS A 177 13.90 20.06 4.55
C HIS A 177 12.66 19.42 5.18
N ASN A 178 12.76 18.20 5.71
CA ASN A 178 11.68 17.46 6.35
C ASN A 178 11.85 17.37 7.88
N THR A 179 13.05 17.62 8.41
CA THR A 179 13.39 17.39 9.82
C THR A 179 12.52 18.16 10.81
N TRP A 180 12.00 19.33 10.42
CA TRP A 180 11.18 20.17 11.27
C TRP A 180 9.73 19.68 11.43
N ILE A 181 9.23 18.81 10.50
CA ILE A 181 7.80 18.48 10.44
C ILE A 181 7.46 17.01 10.19
N ALA A 182 8.36 16.22 9.56
CA ALA A 182 8.05 14.82 9.28
C ALA A 182 7.89 14.03 10.58
N ASN A 183 6.87 13.16 10.63
CA ASN A 183 6.52 12.36 11.80
C ASN A 183 6.38 13.20 13.09
N HIS A 184 5.74 14.38 12.98
CA HIS A 184 5.51 15.30 14.10
C HIS A 184 4.44 14.74 15.05
N GLU A 185 4.55 15.05 16.35
CA GLU A 185 3.50 14.78 17.34
C GLU A 185 2.15 15.35 16.87
N GLY A 186 1.04 14.69 17.17
CA GLY A 186 -0.29 15.05 16.68
C GLY A 186 -0.55 14.67 15.22
N SER A 187 0.44 14.16 14.48
CA SER A 187 0.22 13.68 13.11
C SER A 187 0.05 12.17 13.05
N THR A 188 -0.61 11.69 12.00
CA THR A 188 -0.59 10.30 11.56
C THR A 188 0.29 10.20 10.32
N LEU A 189 1.35 9.39 10.38
CA LEU A 189 2.23 9.09 9.26
C LEU A 189 1.86 7.72 8.71
N VAL A 190 1.53 7.65 7.41
CA VAL A 190 1.14 6.41 6.71
C VAL A 190 2.14 6.07 5.63
N LEU A 191 2.56 4.80 5.61
CA LEU A 191 3.48 4.24 4.62
C LEU A 191 2.83 3.04 3.93
N PRO A 192 2.49 3.13 2.64
CA PRO A 192 2.17 1.95 1.84
C PRO A 192 3.43 1.11 1.61
N VAL A 193 3.31 -0.20 1.86
CA VAL A 193 4.41 -1.17 1.74
C VAL A 193 3.99 -2.27 0.78
N ALA A 194 4.78 -2.50 -0.26
CA ALA A 194 4.51 -3.48 -1.31
C ALA A 194 5.38 -4.73 -1.18
N ASP A 195 4.79 -5.90 -1.38
CA ASP A 195 5.50 -7.17 -1.53
C ASP A 195 5.98 -7.33 -2.98
N LEU A 196 7.19 -6.86 -3.25
CA LEU A 196 7.77 -6.92 -4.60
C LEU A 196 8.09 -8.36 -5.02
N ALA A 197 8.42 -9.25 -4.07
CA ALA A 197 8.60 -10.67 -4.35
C ALA A 197 7.29 -11.32 -4.83
N GLN A 198 6.16 -11.02 -4.17
CA GLN A 198 4.84 -11.48 -4.65
C GLN A 198 4.55 -10.98 -6.06
N HIS A 199 4.86 -9.71 -6.35
CA HIS A 199 4.64 -9.12 -7.67
C HIS A 199 5.47 -9.84 -8.73
N MET A 200 6.75 -10.05 -8.47
CA MET A 200 7.66 -10.80 -9.35
C MET A 200 7.19 -12.25 -9.60
N LEU A 201 6.76 -12.96 -8.55
CA LEU A 201 6.17 -14.30 -8.72
C LEU A 201 4.91 -14.25 -9.59
N GLY A 202 4.05 -13.25 -9.37
CA GLY A 202 2.86 -13.03 -10.19
C GLY A 202 3.20 -12.76 -11.66
N ALA A 203 4.26 -12.02 -11.92
CA ALA A 203 4.72 -11.72 -13.27
C ALA A 203 5.35 -12.94 -13.95
N ILE A 204 6.20 -13.72 -13.27
CA ILE A 204 6.73 -15.01 -13.79
C ILE A 204 5.57 -15.96 -14.11
N TRP A 205 4.59 -16.05 -13.22
CA TRP A 205 3.37 -16.83 -13.42
C TRP A 205 2.61 -16.38 -14.67
N TYR A 206 2.43 -15.07 -14.85
CA TYR A 206 1.74 -14.50 -16.00
C TYR A 206 2.45 -14.84 -17.32
N TYR A 207 3.75 -14.66 -17.40
CA TYR A 207 4.51 -14.97 -18.61
C TYR A 207 4.57 -16.47 -18.91
N ALA A 208 4.64 -17.32 -17.88
CA ALA A 208 4.55 -18.77 -18.05
C ALA A 208 3.17 -19.22 -18.59
N LEU A 209 2.08 -18.55 -18.20
CA LEU A 209 0.75 -18.78 -18.80
C LEU A 209 0.70 -18.46 -20.29
N ASP A 210 1.51 -17.48 -20.70
CA ASP A 210 1.65 -17.06 -22.10
C ASP A 210 2.68 -17.89 -22.89
N GLY A 211 3.24 -18.92 -22.26
CA GLY A 211 4.21 -19.83 -22.85
C GLY A 211 5.64 -19.26 -22.94
N ARG A 212 5.92 -18.16 -22.27
CA ARG A 212 7.20 -17.43 -22.27
C ARG A 212 8.06 -17.77 -21.07
N VAL A 213 9.36 -17.58 -21.19
CA VAL A 213 10.35 -17.89 -20.15
C VAL A 213 11.19 -16.65 -19.79
N ILE A 214 11.62 -16.58 -18.54
CA ILE A 214 12.53 -15.54 -18.10
C ILE A 214 13.96 -15.85 -18.59
N TYR A 215 14.64 -14.86 -19.13
CA TYR A 215 16.05 -14.91 -19.51
C TYR A 215 16.86 -14.04 -18.55
N ASP A 216 17.91 -14.61 -18.00
CA ASP A 216 18.82 -13.85 -17.14
C ASP A 216 19.79 -13.03 -18.02
N ASP A 217 19.38 -11.83 -18.35
CA ASP A 217 20.16 -10.87 -19.14
C ASP A 217 21.29 -10.21 -18.33
N ILE A 218 21.26 -10.33 -17.01
CA ILE A 218 22.31 -9.84 -16.10
C ILE A 218 23.50 -10.80 -16.18
N ALA A 219 23.27 -12.11 -15.98
CA ALA A 219 24.28 -13.15 -16.13
C ALA A 219 24.44 -13.63 -17.59
N LYS A 220 23.63 -13.12 -18.52
CA LYS A 220 23.64 -13.43 -19.98
C LYS A 220 23.50 -14.92 -20.29
N LYS A 221 22.56 -15.59 -19.63
CA LYS A 221 22.31 -17.02 -19.81
C LYS A 221 20.83 -17.39 -19.64
N PRO A 222 20.35 -18.44 -20.30
CA PRO A 222 19.01 -18.98 -20.04
C PRO A 222 18.91 -19.55 -18.63
N ILE A 223 17.70 -19.55 -18.08
CA ILE A 223 17.41 -20.21 -16.82
C ILE A 223 17.36 -21.72 -17.05
N PRO A 224 18.20 -22.54 -16.38
CA PRO A 224 18.20 -23.98 -16.58
C PRO A 224 16.98 -24.62 -15.92
N GLY A 225 16.56 -25.77 -16.45
CA GLY A 225 15.49 -26.62 -15.91
C GLY A 225 14.10 -26.31 -16.51
N VAL A 226 13.93 -25.21 -17.24
CA VAL A 226 12.66 -24.88 -17.91
C VAL A 226 12.35 -25.80 -19.10
N GLU A 227 13.39 -26.42 -19.68
CA GLU A 227 13.28 -27.39 -20.76
C GLU A 227 12.53 -28.68 -20.38
N LYS A 228 12.32 -28.91 -19.10
CA LYS A 228 11.50 -30.01 -18.56
C LYS A 228 10.00 -29.82 -18.74
N PHE A 229 9.58 -28.62 -19.08
CA PHE A 229 8.18 -28.21 -19.17
C PHE A 229 7.76 -27.77 -20.59
N PRO A 230 7.94 -28.61 -21.62
CA PRO A 230 7.66 -28.24 -23.02
C PRO A 230 6.18 -27.98 -23.27
N ASN A 231 5.29 -28.51 -22.42
CA ASN A 231 3.85 -28.26 -22.50
C ASN A 231 3.43 -26.92 -21.90
N ILE A 232 4.32 -26.26 -21.15
CA ILE A 232 4.11 -24.94 -20.55
C ILE A 232 4.84 -23.89 -21.38
N ILE A 233 6.14 -24.09 -21.64
CA ILE A 233 6.96 -23.18 -22.42
C ILE A 233 6.87 -23.58 -23.89
N ALA A 234 6.03 -22.88 -24.63
CA ALA A 234 5.77 -23.21 -26.04
C ALA A 234 6.97 -22.92 -26.96
N ASN A 235 7.71 -21.86 -26.66
CA ASN A 235 8.91 -21.46 -27.40
C ASN A 235 9.99 -20.97 -26.41
N PRO A 236 11.05 -21.72 -26.15
CA PRO A 236 12.11 -21.32 -25.23
C PRO A 236 12.93 -20.11 -25.71
N ASN A 237 12.75 -19.67 -26.95
CA ASN A 237 13.37 -18.45 -27.47
C ASN A 237 12.48 -17.20 -27.31
N ASP A 238 11.24 -17.36 -26.91
CA ASP A 238 10.35 -16.23 -26.58
C ASP A 238 10.58 -15.85 -25.10
N VAL A 239 11.58 -15.02 -24.89
CA VAL A 239 12.12 -14.71 -23.59
C VAL A 239 11.68 -13.33 -23.08
N VAL A 240 11.59 -13.21 -21.76
CA VAL A 240 11.42 -11.93 -21.05
C VAL A 240 12.71 -11.66 -20.26
N PRO A 241 13.43 -10.57 -20.52
CA PRO A 241 14.63 -10.24 -19.75
C PRO A 241 14.32 -10.01 -18.27
N LEU A 242 15.13 -10.57 -17.37
CA LEU A 242 14.98 -10.43 -15.93
C LEU A 242 15.04 -8.96 -15.49
N SER A 243 15.99 -8.19 -16.01
CA SER A 243 16.12 -6.76 -15.70
C SER A 243 14.91 -5.94 -16.14
N PHE A 244 14.31 -6.27 -17.28
CA PHE A 244 13.06 -5.64 -17.73
C PHE A 244 11.90 -5.97 -16.78
N LEU A 245 11.79 -7.24 -16.38
CA LEU A 245 10.74 -7.68 -15.47
C LEU A 245 10.82 -6.96 -14.11
N GLU A 246 12.02 -6.85 -13.54
CA GLU A 246 12.23 -6.12 -12.29
C GLU A 246 11.94 -4.63 -12.41
N MET A 247 12.36 -4.00 -13.51
CA MET A 247 12.05 -2.60 -13.80
C MET A 247 10.53 -2.37 -13.86
N MET A 248 9.80 -3.24 -14.55
CA MET A 248 8.34 -3.15 -14.64
C MET A 248 7.69 -3.37 -13.27
N ALA A 249 8.15 -4.36 -12.51
CA ALA A 249 7.63 -4.63 -11.17
C ALA A 249 7.80 -3.43 -10.23
N VAL A 250 8.95 -2.78 -10.22
CA VAL A 250 9.19 -1.55 -9.43
C VAL A 250 8.30 -0.41 -9.91
N ALA A 251 8.17 -0.21 -11.23
CA ALA A 251 7.32 0.85 -11.78
C ALA A 251 5.84 0.66 -11.39
N GLU A 252 5.33 -0.57 -11.49
CA GLU A 252 3.96 -0.92 -11.12
C GLU A 252 3.71 -0.78 -9.62
N CYS A 253 4.64 -1.22 -8.78
CA CYS A 253 4.56 -1.03 -7.32
C CYS A 253 4.61 0.46 -6.94
N SER A 254 5.49 1.23 -7.58
CA SER A 254 5.60 2.67 -7.35
C SER A 254 4.31 3.41 -7.73
N ALA A 255 3.69 3.03 -8.84
CA ALA A 255 2.39 3.58 -9.26
C ALA A 255 1.30 3.27 -8.23
N GLU A 256 1.20 2.00 -7.75
CA GLU A 256 0.25 1.58 -6.73
C GLU A 256 0.40 2.39 -5.44
N ILE A 257 1.62 2.47 -4.90
CA ILE A 257 1.95 3.23 -3.68
C ILE A 257 1.60 4.73 -3.84
N SER A 258 1.96 5.32 -4.97
CA SER A 258 1.72 6.75 -5.23
C SER A 258 0.23 7.07 -5.33
N MET A 259 -0.54 6.23 -6.01
CA MET A 259 -1.99 6.41 -6.14
C MET A 259 -2.71 6.20 -4.80
N SER A 260 -2.24 5.26 -3.98
CA SER A 260 -2.73 5.09 -2.60
C SER A 260 -2.55 6.38 -1.79
N CYS A 261 -1.34 6.95 -1.76
CA CYS A 261 -1.07 8.21 -1.08
C CYS A 261 -1.91 9.38 -1.64
N TYR A 262 -2.08 9.42 -2.96
CA TYR A 262 -2.91 10.46 -3.61
C TYR A 262 -4.38 10.35 -3.21
N ALA A 263 -4.95 9.15 -3.14
CA ALA A 263 -6.32 8.94 -2.70
C ALA A 263 -6.54 9.44 -1.26
N GLY A 264 -5.62 9.15 -0.34
CA GLY A 264 -5.63 9.70 1.01
C GLY A 264 -5.52 11.22 1.05
N ALA A 265 -4.64 11.80 0.22
CA ALA A 265 -4.49 13.26 0.13
C ALA A 265 -5.76 13.96 -0.37
N LEU A 266 -6.55 13.34 -1.26
CA LEU A 266 -7.84 13.87 -1.69
C LEU A 266 -8.89 13.82 -0.57
N MET A 267 -8.94 12.71 0.17
CA MET A 267 -9.84 12.58 1.32
C MET A 267 -9.56 13.63 2.37
N LEU A 268 -8.30 13.92 2.67
CA LEU A 268 -7.91 14.95 3.63
C LEU A 268 -8.36 16.36 3.23
N GLN A 269 -8.46 16.68 1.93
CA GLN A 269 -9.06 17.93 1.49
C GLN A 269 -10.55 18.02 1.82
N ALA A 270 -11.29 16.92 1.60
CA ALA A 270 -12.72 16.85 1.91
C ALA A 270 -12.96 16.94 3.42
N MET A 271 -12.11 16.33 4.22
CA MET A 271 -12.17 16.37 5.68
C MET A 271 -11.76 17.74 6.25
N GLY A 272 -10.94 18.51 5.53
CA GLY A 272 -10.38 19.77 6.04
C GLY A 272 -9.14 19.58 6.90
N LEU A 273 -8.41 18.48 6.71
CA LEU A 273 -7.13 18.22 7.36
C LEU A 273 -5.95 18.61 6.47
N GLY A 274 -4.83 18.93 7.08
CA GLY A 274 -3.58 19.13 6.40
C GLY A 274 -2.94 17.82 5.96
N SER A 275 -2.25 17.88 4.82
CA SER A 275 -1.50 16.70 4.34
C SER A 275 -0.37 17.08 3.39
N TRP A 276 0.54 16.14 3.26
CA TRP A 276 1.56 16.14 2.22
C TRP A 276 2.06 14.73 1.96
N THR A 277 2.37 14.45 0.71
CA THR A 277 3.03 13.23 0.28
C THR A 277 4.50 13.51 0.05
N PHE A 278 5.40 12.61 0.48
CA PHE A 278 6.84 12.82 0.41
C PHE A 278 7.62 11.51 0.47
N ASP A 279 8.89 11.57 0.07
CA ASP A 279 9.84 10.45 0.05
C ASP A 279 11.13 10.72 0.86
N GLY A 280 11.24 11.88 1.46
CA GLY A 280 12.45 12.35 2.14
C GLY A 280 12.70 11.79 3.54
N MET A 281 12.39 10.52 3.78
CA MET A 281 12.89 9.69 4.87
C MET A 281 13.41 8.37 4.29
N ASP A 282 14.49 7.84 4.86
CA ASP A 282 15.01 6.53 4.44
C ASP A 282 14.00 5.42 4.79
N TRP A 283 13.25 4.97 3.79
CA TRP A 283 12.21 3.97 3.99
C TRP A 283 12.75 2.61 4.43
N MET A 284 14.01 2.27 4.12
CA MET A 284 14.64 1.04 4.61
C MET A 284 14.84 1.11 6.12
N VAL A 285 15.31 2.26 6.62
CA VAL A 285 15.43 2.53 8.06
C VAL A 285 14.06 2.57 8.73
N VAL A 286 13.08 3.21 8.10
CA VAL A 286 11.69 3.23 8.60
C VAL A 286 11.12 1.83 8.75
N LEU A 287 11.38 0.92 7.80
CA LEU A 287 10.97 -0.48 7.92
C LEU A 287 11.76 -1.26 8.97
N GLY A 288 13.05 -0.95 9.20
CA GLY A 288 13.84 -1.61 10.23
C GLY A 288 15.29 -1.93 9.86
N ALA A 289 15.73 -1.56 8.64
CA ALA A 289 17.07 -1.91 8.14
C ALA A 289 18.16 -0.89 8.50
N SER A 290 18.04 -0.20 9.64
CA SER A 290 19.06 0.74 10.12
C SER A 290 20.37 0.06 10.57
N GLY A 291 20.30 -1.21 11.01
CA GLY A 291 21.39 -1.89 11.69
C GLY A 291 21.65 -1.41 13.12
N ASP A 292 20.96 -0.37 13.59
CA ASP A 292 21.05 0.17 14.96
C ASP A 292 19.81 -0.27 15.77
N THR A 293 20.05 -0.97 16.88
CA THR A 293 18.98 -1.41 17.80
C THR A 293 18.19 -0.27 18.44
N LYS A 294 18.74 0.95 18.44
CA LYS A 294 18.07 2.16 18.94
C LYS A 294 17.10 2.72 17.90
N ILE A 295 17.21 2.30 16.65
CA ILE A 295 16.37 2.72 15.53
C ILE A 295 15.73 1.48 14.90
N PRO A 296 14.79 0.81 15.60
CA PRO A 296 14.24 -0.46 15.16
C PRO A 296 13.26 -0.33 13.96
N GLY A 297 12.86 0.88 13.61
CA GLY A 297 11.82 1.10 12.61
C GLY A 297 10.53 0.35 12.97
N PHE A 298 9.83 -0.19 11.97
CA PHE A 298 8.70 -1.11 12.16
C PHE A 298 9.12 -2.53 12.53
N GLY A 299 10.42 -2.82 12.63
CA GLY A 299 10.96 -4.13 13.01
C GLY A 299 10.93 -5.19 11.91
N PHE A 300 10.93 -4.77 10.65
CA PHE A 300 11.03 -5.70 9.53
C PHE A 300 12.38 -6.42 9.56
N ARG A 301 12.34 -7.69 9.23
CA ARG A 301 13.54 -8.48 8.98
C ARG A 301 14.22 -8.01 7.70
N PHE A 302 15.54 -7.94 7.76
CA PHE A 302 16.39 -7.66 6.61
C PHE A 302 17.65 -8.52 6.64
N ASP A 303 18.22 -8.77 5.48
CA ASP A 303 19.49 -9.45 5.30
C ASP A 303 20.47 -8.51 4.56
N THR A 304 21.75 -8.69 4.76
CA THR A 304 22.83 -7.96 4.09
C THR A 304 23.78 -8.94 3.41
N SER A 305 24.40 -8.52 2.32
CA SER A 305 25.43 -9.28 1.62
C SER A 305 26.38 -8.32 0.94
N GLU A 306 27.65 -8.68 0.83
CA GLU A 306 28.63 -7.92 0.05
C GLU A 306 28.26 -7.81 -1.45
N ARG A 307 27.39 -8.68 -1.93
CA ARG A 307 26.86 -8.66 -3.30
C ARG A 307 25.79 -7.60 -3.54
N TRP A 308 25.24 -6.99 -2.49
CA TRP A 308 24.11 -6.05 -2.58
C TRP A 308 24.53 -4.68 -2.13
N THR A 309 24.13 -3.66 -2.89
CA THR A 309 24.40 -2.26 -2.55
C THR A 309 23.49 -1.74 -1.42
N VAL A 310 22.34 -2.38 -1.20
CA VAL A 310 21.37 -2.03 -0.16
C VAL A 310 20.89 -3.28 0.56
N PRO A 311 20.43 -3.17 1.82
CA PRO A 311 19.81 -4.27 2.55
C PRO A 311 18.63 -4.87 1.79
N ASN A 312 18.43 -6.18 1.91
CA ASN A 312 17.24 -6.87 1.41
C ASN A 312 16.21 -7.01 2.52
N ILE A 313 15.18 -6.17 2.50
CA ILE A 313 14.07 -6.25 3.45
C ILE A 313 13.14 -7.36 2.98
N THR A 314 12.86 -8.32 3.87
CA THR A 314 12.07 -9.52 3.55
C THR A 314 10.69 -9.54 4.19
N GLY A 315 10.43 -8.70 5.18
CA GLY A 315 9.11 -8.57 5.79
C GLY A 315 9.11 -8.56 7.31
N LEU A 316 7.91 -8.42 7.87
CA LEU A 316 7.65 -8.48 9.31
C LEU A 316 7.03 -9.85 9.65
N PRO A 317 7.73 -10.74 10.35
CA PRO A 317 7.27 -12.10 10.60
C PRO A 317 5.89 -12.18 11.25
N GLY A 318 5.00 -13.01 10.69
CA GLY A 318 3.62 -13.18 11.16
C GLY A 318 2.69 -11.97 10.93
N VAL A 319 3.15 -10.98 10.15
CA VAL A 319 2.38 -9.76 9.84
C VAL A 319 2.35 -9.50 8.34
N PHE A 320 3.51 -9.30 7.73
CA PHE A 320 3.64 -8.97 6.31
C PHE A 320 4.94 -9.59 5.78
N GLU A 321 4.84 -10.73 5.14
CA GLU A 321 5.96 -11.57 4.73
C GLU A 321 6.06 -11.60 3.20
N ALA A 322 7.27 -11.38 2.68
CA ALA A 322 7.54 -11.52 1.26
C ALA A 322 7.44 -12.98 0.80
N TYR A 323 6.94 -13.21 -0.41
CA TYR A 323 6.83 -14.56 -1.00
C TYR A 323 8.19 -15.11 -1.46
N CYS A 324 9.14 -15.21 -0.53
CA CYS A 324 10.47 -15.75 -0.74
C CYS A 324 11.11 -16.20 0.58
N PRO A 325 12.25 -16.90 0.57
CA PRO A 325 13.01 -17.12 1.80
C PRO A 325 13.38 -15.80 2.49
N PRO A 326 13.43 -15.74 3.81
CA PRO A 326 13.40 -16.88 4.74
C PRO A 326 12.02 -17.26 5.25
N HIS A 327 10.93 -16.60 4.81
CA HIS A 327 9.58 -16.90 5.27
C HIS A 327 9.06 -18.22 4.69
N TYR A 328 9.59 -18.61 3.54
CA TYR A 328 9.40 -19.91 2.89
C TYR A 328 10.77 -20.61 2.81
N ARG A 329 10.81 -21.93 2.92
CA ARG A 329 12.08 -22.70 2.86
C ARG A 329 12.79 -22.55 1.50
N ASN A 330 12.01 -22.37 0.44
CA ASN A 330 12.47 -22.21 -0.94
C ASN A 330 11.37 -21.56 -1.79
N MET A 331 11.68 -21.24 -3.03
CA MET A 331 10.73 -20.61 -3.94
C MET A 331 9.57 -21.52 -4.35
N SER A 332 9.75 -22.86 -4.30
CA SER A 332 8.65 -23.79 -4.54
C SER A 332 7.53 -23.65 -3.49
N GLU A 333 7.90 -23.52 -2.20
CA GLU A 333 6.92 -23.26 -1.15
C GLU A 333 6.24 -21.89 -1.31
N ALA A 334 6.98 -20.86 -1.71
CA ALA A 334 6.40 -19.55 -1.98
C ALA A 334 5.39 -19.60 -3.14
N VAL A 335 5.69 -20.34 -4.20
CA VAL A 335 4.77 -20.56 -5.33
C VAL A 335 3.54 -21.35 -4.91
N GLU A 336 3.68 -22.39 -4.09
CA GLU A 336 2.54 -23.15 -3.56
C GLU A 336 1.66 -22.28 -2.65
N ALA A 337 2.26 -21.43 -1.83
CA ALA A 337 1.51 -20.48 -1.00
C ALA A 337 0.74 -19.46 -1.86
N LEU A 338 1.36 -18.95 -2.92
CA LEU A 338 0.68 -18.07 -3.89
C LEU A 338 -0.46 -18.79 -4.60
N ALA A 339 -0.25 -20.04 -5.03
CA ALA A 339 -1.28 -20.87 -5.64
C ALA A 339 -2.46 -21.10 -4.67
N LYS A 340 -2.17 -21.45 -3.41
CA LYS A 340 -3.18 -21.62 -2.37
C LYS A 340 -4.00 -20.35 -2.14
N ARG A 341 -3.35 -19.20 -2.12
CA ARG A 341 -4.01 -17.89 -1.99
C ARG A 341 -4.94 -17.61 -3.17
N LYS A 342 -4.57 -18.00 -4.39
CA LYS A 342 -5.38 -17.79 -5.61
C LYS A 342 -6.54 -18.77 -5.73
N TYR A 343 -6.33 -20.06 -5.47
CA TYR A 343 -7.26 -21.14 -5.76
C TYR A 343 -7.87 -21.83 -4.53
N GLY A 344 -7.31 -21.63 -3.35
CA GLY A 344 -7.82 -22.16 -2.10
C GLY A 344 -9.13 -21.50 -1.65
N PRO A 345 -9.73 -21.97 -0.55
CA PRO A 345 -10.94 -21.37 0.01
C PRO A 345 -10.79 -19.86 0.21
N GLY A 346 -11.75 -19.08 -0.31
CA GLY A 346 -11.69 -17.63 -0.29
C GLY A 346 -10.81 -17.01 -1.38
N GLY A 347 -10.03 -17.79 -2.10
CA GLY A 347 -9.17 -17.32 -3.20
C GLY A 347 -9.99 -16.80 -4.39
N VAL A 348 -9.38 -15.90 -5.16
CA VAL A 348 -10.03 -15.20 -6.28
C VAL A 348 -10.45 -16.13 -7.43
N TYR A 349 -9.92 -17.33 -7.51
CA TYR A 349 -10.28 -18.34 -8.51
C TYR A 349 -11.00 -19.56 -7.92
N ASN A 350 -11.35 -19.52 -6.64
CA ASN A 350 -12.12 -20.61 -6.02
C ASN A 350 -13.60 -20.50 -6.37
N GLU A 351 -14.22 -21.59 -6.84
CA GLU A 351 -15.63 -21.62 -7.23
C GLU A 351 -16.58 -21.15 -6.12
N GLY A 352 -16.26 -21.47 -4.86
CA GLY A 352 -17.06 -21.08 -3.69
C GLY A 352 -16.90 -19.63 -3.26
N THR A 353 -15.98 -18.87 -3.86
CA THR A 353 -15.77 -17.45 -3.51
C THR A 353 -16.80 -16.58 -4.24
N PRO A 354 -17.57 -15.75 -3.54
CA PRO A 354 -18.49 -14.80 -4.18
C PRO A 354 -17.77 -13.86 -5.17
N GLY A 355 -18.52 -13.26 -6.10
CA GLY A 355 -17.98 -12.32 -7.08
C GLY A 355 -19.05 -11.36 -7.57
N ALA A 356 -18.74 -10.58 -8.60
CA ALA A 356 -19.64 -9.62 -9.21
C ALA A 356 -20.63 -10.25 -10.22
N TRP A 357 -20.40 -11.49 -10.59
CA TRP A 357 -21.21 -12.18 -11.60
C TRP A 357 -22.40 -12.90 -10.97
N LYS A 358 -23.50 -13.04 -11.72
CA LYS A 358 -24.66 -13.82 -11.28
C LYS A 358 -24.30 -15.27 -11.00
N GLU A 359 -23.43 -15.84 -11.85
CA GLU A 359 -22.91 -17.21 -11.77
C GLU A 359 -21.41 -17.20 -11.50
N SER A 360 -21.01 -16.66 -10.33
CA SER A 360 -19.61 -16.47 -9.96
C SER A 360 -18.80 -17.78 -9.99
N GLY A 361 -19.37 -18.89 -9.56
CA GLY A 361 -18.70 -20.21 -9.59
C GLY A 361 -18.34 -20.64 -11.01
N SER A 362 -19.28 -20.53 -11.95
CA SER A 362 -19.04 -20.88 -13.36
C SER A 362 -17.94 -20.01 -13.98
N VAL A 363 -17.95 -18.69 -13.70
CA VAL A 363 -16.92 -17.77 -14.20
C VAL A 363 -15.54 -18.12 -13.62
N ARG A 364 -15.45 -18.35 -12.31
CA ARG A 364 -14.18 -18.70 -11.66
C ARG A 364 -13.62 -20.05 -12.11
N LYS A 365 -14.52 -21.03 -12.35
CA LYS A 365 -14.15 -22.33 -12.88
C LYS A 365 -13.57 -22.27 -14.30
N SER A 366 -13.98 -21.28 -15.09
CA SER A 366 -13.44 -21.06 -16.44
C SER A 366 -12.01 -20.49 -16.44
N ALA A 367 -11.49 -20.03 -15.30
CA ALA A 367 -10.13 -19.56 -15.21
C ALA A 367 -9.12 -20.71 -15.33
N HIS A 368 -7.92 -20.40 -15.82
CA HIS A 368 -6.82 -21.38 -15.89
C HIS A 368 -6.56 -21.95 -14.50
N GLN A 369 -6.56 -23.28 -14.41
CA GLN A 369 -6.16 -24.01 -13.21
C GLN A 369 -4.68 -24.35 -13.29
N ALA A 370 -3.92 -23.98 -12.26
CA ALA A 370 -2.49 -24.26 -12.21
C ALA A 370 -2.22 -25.74 -11.95
N SER A 371 -1.74 -26.47 -12.97
CA SER A 371 -1.25 -27.84 -12.80
C SER A 371 0.02 -27.85 -11.93
N GLN A 372 0.39 -29.04 -11.44
CA GLN A 372 1.63 -29.20 -10.67
C GLN A 372 2.85 -28.83 -11.52
N ASP A 373 2.93 -29.30 -12.76
CA ASP A 373 3.99 -28.96 -13.71
C ASP A 373 4.11 -27.46 -13.95
N PHE A 374 2.95 -26.76 -14.03
CA PHE A 374 2.93 -25.31 -14.18
C PHE A 374 3.55 -24.60 -12.97
N LYS A 375 3.17 -25.00 -11.76
CA LYS A 375 3.74 -24.43 -10.53
C LYS A 375 5.23 -24.72 -10.41
N GLU A 376 5.67 -25.91 -10.78
CA GLU A 376 7.07 -26.28 -10.80
C GLU A 376 7.88 -25.48 -11.82
N CYS A 377 7.32 -25.24 -13.01
CA CYS A 377 7.94 -24.38 -14.03
C CYS A 377 8.15 -22.94 -13.53
N VAL A 378 7.17 -22.36 -12.82
CA VAL A 378 7.32 -21.06 -12.16
C VAL A 378 8.37 -21.11 -11.06
N ALA A 379 8.31 -22.14 -10.22
CA ALA A 379 9.22 -22.31 -9.08
C ALA A 379 10.69 -22.47 -9.50
N VAL A 380 10.97 -23.22 -10.57
CA VAL A 380 12.34 -23.39 -11.10
C VAL A 380 12.95 -22.06 -11.53
N GLN A 381 12.18 -21.20 -12.18
CA GLN A 381 12.64 -19.87 -12.60
C GLN A 381 12.91 -18.96 -11.39
N ALA A 382 11.99 -18.93 -10.45
CA ALA A 382 12.13 -18.13 -9.22
C ALA A 382 13.28 -18.64 -8.33
N GLN A 383 13.44 -19.97 -8.21
CA GLN A 383 14.51 -20.58 -7.43
C GLN A 383 15.88 -20.28 -8.04
N TYR A 384 16.01 -20.38 -9.37
CA TYR A 384 17.24 -19.99 -10.05
C TYR A 384 17.67 -18.56 -9.73
N ILE A 385 16.71 -17.61 -9.74
CA ILE A 385 16.98 -16.20 -9.39
C ILE A 385 17.50 -16.12 -7.95
N TYR A 386 16.79 -16.76 -7.00
CA TYR A 386 17.19 -16.76 -5.60
C TYR A 386 18.60 -17.36 -5.40
N ASP A 387 18.88 -18.53 -5.98
CA ASP A 387 20.16 -19.21 -5.83
C ASP A 387 21.32 -18.43 -6.47
N THR A 388 21.07 -17.79 -7.61
CA THR A 388 22.08 -17.04 -8.35
C THR A 388 22.43 -15.74 -7.64
N TYR A 389 21.42 -14.99 -7.14
CA TYR A 389 21.60 -13.65 -6.58
C TYR A 389 21.57 -13.61 -5.06
N GLY A 390 21.17 -14.69 -4.39
CA GLY A 390 21.06 -14.81 -2.93
C GLY A 390 19.84 -14.11 -2.34
N LYS A 391 18.96 -13.58 -3.19
CA LYS A 391 17.69 -12.94 -2.83
C LYS A 391 16.70 -13.04 -3.99
N PHE A 392 15.45 -12.73 -3.72
CA PHE A 392 14.40 -12.64 -4.74
C PHE A 392 13.52 -11.39 -4.44
N PRO A 393 13.43 -10.46 -5.41
CA PRO A 393 14.03 -10.40 -6.74
C PRO A 393 15.57 -10.29 -6.76
N ALA A 394 16.20 -10.25 -7.96
CA ALA A 394 17.64 -10.29 -8.10
C ALA A 394 18.35 -9.00 -7.70
N THR A 395 17.87 -7.85 -8.18
CA THR A 395 18.57 -6.56 -8.04
C THR A 395 17.91 -5.62 -7.03
N VAL A 396 16.60 -5.76 -6.79
CA VAL A 396 15.82 -4.91 -5.88
C VAL A 396 15.45 -5.65 -4.60
N PRO A 397 15.10 -4.96 -3.49
CA PRO A 397 14.63 -5.60 -2.26
C PRO A 397 13.33 -6.39 -2.44
N SER A 398 13.11 -7.40 -1.61
CA SER A 398 11.88 -8.23 -1.64
C SER A 398 10.64 -7.46 -1.20
N ILE A 399 10.80 -6.51 -0.28
CA ILE A 399 9.77 -5.54 0.15
C ILE A 399 10.17 -4.16 -0.36
N PHE A 400 9.20 -3.41 -0.83
CA PHE A 400 9.40 -2.08 -1.40
C PHE A 400 8.45 -1.05 -0.80
N ALA A 401 9.01 0.10 -0.46
CA ALA A 401 8.29 1.30 -0.08
C ALA A 401 9.14 2.52 -0.48
N PHE A 402 8.53 3.69 -0.67
CA PHE A 402 9.33 4.89 -0.93
C PHE A 402 8.58 6.19 -0.64
N MET A 403 7.25 6.14 -0.44
CA MET A 403 6.43 7.33 -0.30
C MET A 403 5.58 7.26 0.96
N TYR A 404 5.43 8.40 1.62
CA TYR A 404 4.64 8.59 2.82
C TYR A 404 3.48 9.55 2.56
N LEU A 405 2.41 9.39 3.33
CA LEU A 405 1.39 10.41 3.53
C LEU A 405 1.39 10.79 5.02
N GLN A 406 1.57 12.08 5.32
CA GLN A 406 1.34 12.60 6.66
C GLN A 406 0.03 13.38 6.69
N ALA A 407 -0.82 13.06 7.67
CA ALA A 407 -2.10 13.71 7.95
C ALA A 407 -2.05 14.39 9.32
N HIS A 408 -2.61 15.61 9.43
CA HIS A 408 -2.57 16.39 10.67
C HIS A 408 -3.60 17.52 10.67
N HIS A 409 -3.89 18.06 11.84
CA HIS A 409 -4.66 19.29 11.99
C HIS A 409 -3.79 20.51 11.65
N LEU A 410 -4.35 21.45 10.85
CA LEU A 410 -3.62 22.64 10.44
C LEU A 410 -3.65 23.72 11.53
N ASP A 411 -2.53 24.41 11.71
CA ASP A 411 -2.53 25.71 12.38
C ASP A 411 -2.84 26.82 11.36
N LEU A 412 -4.11 27.19 11.27
CA LEU A 412 -4.57 28.20 10.31
C LEU A 412 -3.94 29.57 10.56
N SER A 413 -3.53 29.89 11.80
CA SER A 413 -2.90 31.17 12.12
C SER A 413 -1.56 31.37 11.38
N PHE A 414 -0.82 30.30 11.13
CA PHE A 414 0.37 30.35 10.27
C PHE A 414 0.02 30.75 8.83
N TYR A 415 -1.03 30.15 8.28
CA TYR A 415 -1.47 30.43 6.90
C TYR A 415 -2.04 31.85 6.77
N ASP A 416 -2.82 32.30 7.73
CA ASP A 416 -3.37 33.67 7.77
C ASP A 416 -2.26 34.71 7.93
N HIS A 417 -1.19 34.37 8.63
CA HIS A 417 -0.06 35.30 8.85
C HIS A 417 0.79 35.48 7.59
N TYR A 418 1.08 34.42 6.87
CA TYR A 418 2.08 34.45 5.80
C TYR A 418 1.53 34.40 4.39
N PHE A 419 0.33 33.90 4.19
CA PHE A 419 -0.19 33.64 2.84
C PHE A 419 -1.36 34.55 2.49
N LYS A 420 -1.53 34.79 1.18
CA LYS A 420 -2.73 35.46 0.65
C LYS A 420 -3.96 34.59 0.87
N SER A 421 -5.14 35.22 0.80
CA SER A 421 -6.44 34.52 0.84
C SER A 421 -6.49 33.34 -0.15
N GLY A 422 -7.10 32.22 0.26
CA GLY A 422 -7.15 30.98 -0.53
C GLY A 422 -6.01 29.99 -0.23
N ALA A 423 -5.23 30.23 0.82
CA ALA A 423 -4.20 29.29 1.27
C ALA A 423 -4.78 27.93 1.73
N TYR A 424 -6.02 27.92 2.19
CA TYR A 424 -6.78 26.73 2.59
C TYR A 424 -8.24 26.80 2.14
N LEU A 425 -8.93 25.68 2.18
CA LEU A 425 -10.34 25.55 1.80
C LEU A 425 -11.26 25.86 3.00
N SER A 426 -12.55 26.09 2.73
CA SER A 426 -13.57 26.23 3.78
C SER A 426 -13.64 25.01 4.71
N THR A 427 -13.44 23.81 4.18
CA THR A 427 -13.38 22.58 4.99
C THR A 427 -12.32 22.66 6.06
N HIS A 428 -11.13 23.21 5.78
CA HIS A 428 -10.07 23.41 6.80
C HIS A 428 -10.48 24.42 7.86
N ALA A 429 -11.12 25.54 7.45
CA ALA A 429 -11.59 26.56 8.38
C ALA A 429 -12.69 26.06 9.32
N GLU A 430 -13.48 25.12 8.85
CA GLU A 430 -14.64 24.58 9.56
C GLU A 430 -14.37 23.25 10.26
N HIS A 431 -13.15 22.68 10.07
CA HIS A 431 -12.85 21.34 10.52
C HIS A 431 -13.12 21.14 12.02
N ILE A 432 -12.52 21.95 12.88
CA ILE A 432 -12.69 21.80 14.34
C ILE A 432 -14.18 21.88 14.73
N ARG A 433 -14.93 22.82 14.17
CA ARG A 433 -16.36 22.96 14.47
C ARG A 433 -17.21 21.76 14.03
N ASN A 434 -16.85 21.14 12.92
CA ASN A 434 -17.66 20.06 12.32
C ASN A 434 -17.26 18.66 12.81
N TRP A 435 -16.02 18.49 13.28
CA TRP A 435 -15.45 17.18 13.64
C TRP A 435 -15.19 17.01 15.14
N HIS A 436 -15.08 18.12 15.90
CA HIS A 436 -14.76 18.17 17.32
C HIS A 436 -15.71 19.09 18.10
#